data_6d00912ecb9a40cd6787b4b4bc7746ca
#
_entry.id   6d00912ecb9a40cd6787b4b4bc7746ca
#
_cell.length_a   1.000
_cell.length_b   1.000
_cell.length_c   1.000
_cell.angle_alpha   90.00
_cell.angle_beta   90.00
_cell.angle_gamma   90.00
#
_symmetry.space_group_name_H-M   'P 1'
#
loop_
_entity.id
_entity.type
_entity.pdbx_description
1 polymer ?
#
loop_
_entity_poly.entity_id
_entity_poly.type
_entity_poly.pdbx_seq_one_letter_code
_entity_poly.pdbx_strand_id
1 'polypeptide(L)'
;MKVLIATEKPFAAAAVEGIRKEIEGAGHELALLEKYTEKAQLLDAVKDVDALIIRSDKATAEVFDAAKNLKIVVRAGAGYDNIDLAAATAHNVVAENTPGQNSNAVAELVLGLLVYGARNFYNGKSGSELMGKKLGILAFGNVGRNVARIAKGFNMDVYAYDAFCPKEVIEAAGVKAVDN
;
A
#
# COMPACT_ATOMS: atom_id res chain seq x y z
N MET A 1 23.51 -9.44 -7.58
CA MET A 1 23.04 -8.04 -7.55
C MET A 1 23.07 -7.58 -6.10
N LYS A 2 23.25 -6.28 -5.89
CA LYS A 2 23.11 -5.65 -4.57
C LYS A 2 21.75 -4.99 -4.46
N VAL A 3 20.96 -5.39 -3.48
CA VAL A 3 19.62 -4.87 -3.20
C VAL A 3 19.69 -4.02 -1.93
N LEU A 4 19.19 -2.78 -1.99
CA LEU A 4 19.12 -1.89 -0.83
C LEU A 4 17.66 -1.76 -0.38
N ILE A 5 17.40 -2.01 0.89
CA ILE A 5 16.20 -1.48 1.55
C ILE A 5 16.57 -0.11 2.14
N ALA A 6 15.90 0.96 1.67
CA ALA A 6 16.07 2.29 2.23
C ALA A 6 14.74 2.81 2.80
N THR A 7 14.73 3.14 4.09
CA THR A 7 13.53 3.65 4.75
C THR A 7 13.82 4.47 6.01
N GLU A 8 13.26 5.70 6.08
CA GLU A 8 13.28 6.52 7.28
C GLU A 8 12.53 5.85 8.44
N LYS A 9 11.42 5.17 8.12
CA LYS A 9 10.60 4.41 9.08
C LYS A 9 10.80 2.91 8.84
N PRO A 10 11.59 2.22 9.67
CA PRO A 10 11.95 0.81 9.47
C PRO A 10 10.75 -0.10 9.23
N PHE A 11 10.96 -1.12 8.45
CA PHE A 11 10.03 -2.25 8.38
C PHE A 11 10.03 -3.03 9.71
N ALA A 12 8.98 -3.81 9.95
CA ALA A 12 9.02 -4.79 11.01
C ALA A 12 10.17 -5.79 10.78
N ALA A 13 10.88 -6.18 11.83
CA ALA A 13 12.03 -7.08 11.71
C ALA A 13 11.71 -8.38 10.96
N ALA A 14 10.52 -8.96 11.22
CA ALA A 14 10.05 -10.15 10.50
C ALA A 14 9.89 -9.94 9.00
N ALA A 15 9.51 -8.73 8.56
CA ALA A 15 9.39 -8.41 7.13
C ALA A 15 10.78 -8.29 6.49
N VAL A 16 11.74 -7.64 7.17
CA VAL A 16 13.13 -7.55 6.71
C VAL A 16 13.75 -8.95 6.58
N GLU A 17 13.51 -9.82 7.55
CA GLU A 17 14.02 -11.20 7.53
C GLU A 17 13.39 -12.01 6.39
N GLY A 18 12.09 -11.84 6.14
CA GLY A 18 11.44 -12.46 4.97
C GLY A 18 12.06 -12.00 3.64
N ILE A 19 12.27 -10.69 3.48
CA ILE A 19 12.92 -10.12 2.29
C ILE A 19 14.37 -10.63 2.16
N ARG A 20 15.09 -10.66 3.27
CA ARG A 20 16.48 -11.19 3.31
C ARG A 20 16.55 -12.62 2.79
N LYS A 21 15.68 -13.48 3.30
CA LYS A 21 15.64 -14.89 2.91
C LYS A 21 15.43 -15.06 1.40
N GLU A 22 14.54 -14.27 0.80
CA GLU A 22 14.27 -14.34 -0.64
C GLU A 22 15.48 -13.83 -1.45
N ILE A 23 16.04 -12.67 -1.06
CA ILE A 23 17.16 -12.04 -1.78
C ILE A 23 18.45 -12.88 -1.68
N GLU A 24 18.83 -13.29 -0.48
CA GLU A 24 20.04 -14.09 -0.25
C GLU A 24 19.86 -15.51 -0.79
N GLY A 25 18.64 -16.09 -0.69
CA GLY A 25 18.30 -17.37 -1.29
C GLY A 25 18.41 -17.39 -2.82
N ALA A 26 18.23 -16.22 -3.46
CA ALA A 26 18.45 -16.03 -4.89
C ALA A 26 19.92 -15.71 -5.25
N GLY A 27 20.85 -15.74 -4.29
CA GLY A 27 22.27 -15.45 -4.48
C GLY A 27 22.58 -13.95 -4.63
N HIS A 28 21.79 -13.09 -4.02
CA HIS A 28 21.98 -11.65 -4.06
C HIS A 28 22.37 -11.11 -2.68
N GLU A 29 22.95 -9.91 -2.63
CA GLU A 29 23.34 -9.22 -1.40
C GLU A 29 22.22 -8.29 -0.96
N LEU A 30 21.85 -8.28 0.35
CA LEU A 30 20.93 -7.32 0.94
C LEU A 30 21.68 -6.31 1.82
N ALA A 31 21.55 -5.04 1.47
CA ALA A 31 21.97 -3.89 2.28
C ALA A 31 20.77 -3.19 2.92
N LEU A 32 20.97 -2.55 4.06
CA LEU A 32 19.93 -1.82 4.78
C LEU A 32 20.40 -0.39 5.05
N LEU A 33 19.55 0.59 4.76
CA LEU A 33 19.65 1.97 5.20
C LEU A 33 18.35 2.33 5.94
N GLU A 34 18.36 2.21 7.25
CA GLU A 34 17.18 2.45 8.07
C GLU A 34 17.38 3.68 8.96
N LYS A 35 16.27 4.37 9.28
CA LYS A 35 16.24 5.55 10.17
C LYS A 35 17.19 6.67 9.74
N TYR A 36 17.45 6.78 8.46
CA TYR A 36 18.21 7.92 7.95
C TYR A 36 17.37 9.21 8.09
N THR A 37 18.04 10.32 8.28
CA THR A 37 17.41 11.62 8.53
C THR A 37 17.74 12.64 7.45
N GLU A 38 18.80 12.39 6.70
CA GLU A 38 19.29 13.27 5.67
C GLU A 38 19.26 12.61 4.30
N LYS A 39 18.72 13.33 3.31
CA LYS A 39 18.67 12.86 1.92
C LYS A 39 20.03 12.45 1.38
N ALA A 40 21.09 13.13 1.83
CA ALA A 40 22.47 12.82 1.42
C ALA A 40 22.86 11.36 1.74
N GLN A 41 22.34 10.79 2.82
CA GLN A 41 22.59 9.40 3.20
C GLN A 41 21.98 8.43 2.19
N LEU A 42 20.76 8.71 1.71
CA LEU A 42 20.12 7.94 0.65
C LEU A 42 20.90 8.06 -0.66
N LEU A 43 21.27 9.29 -1.07
CA LEU A 43 22.03 9.52 -2.30
C LEU A 43 23.40 8.85 -2.29
N ASP A 44 24.03 8.71 -1.11
CA ASP A 44 25.27 7.98 -0.97
C ASP A 44 25.08 6.47 -1.06
N ALA A 45 24.05 5.96 -0.38
CA ALA A 45 23.77 4.52 -0.29
C ALA A 45 23.29 3.91 -1.63
N VAL A 46 22.70 4.70 -2.54
CA VAL A 46 22.20 4.18 -3.83
C VAL A 46 23.27 4.10 -4.93
N LYS A 47 24.48 4.61 -4.71
CA LYS A 47 25.51 4.73 -5.76
C LYS A 47 25.93 3.41 -6.40
N ASP A 48 25.93 2.32 -5.65
CA ASP A 48 26.46 1.02 -6.04
C ASP A 48 25.43 -0.11 -6.00
N VAL A 49 24.12 0.21 -5.95
CA VAL A 49 23.06 -0.79 -5.87
C VAL A 49 22.40 -1.06 -7.22
N ASP A 50 21.97 -2.30 -7.42
CA ASP A 50 21.23 -2.74 -8.62
C ASP A 50 19.71 -2.62 -8.44
N ALA A 51 19.23 -2.76 -7.20
CA ALA A 51 17.81 -2.69 -6.87
C ALA A 51 17.57 -1.89 -5.59
N LEU A 52 16.48 -1.13 -5.55
CA LEU A 52 16.09 -0.31 -4.41
C LEU A 52 14.68 -0.67 -3.96
N ILE A 53 14.52 -0.99 -2.68
CA ILE A 53 13.22 -1.20 -2.03
C ILE A 53 12.96 -0.02 -1.10
N ILE A 54 11.84 0.67 -1.31
CA ILE A 54 11.39 1.80 -0.49
C ILE A 54 9.97 1.56 0.03
N ARG A 55 9.55 2.33 1.03
CA ARG A 55 8.18 2.32 1.54
C ARG A 55 7.48 3.67 1.33
N SER A 56 7.81 4.67 2.14
CA SER A 56 7.26 6.03 2.06
C SER A 56 8.31 7.04 1.59
N ASP A 57 9.51 6.59 1.41
CA ASP A 57 10.66 7.36 0.97
C ASP A 57 10.49 7.78 -0.48
N LYS A 58 11.05 8.93 -0.85
CA LYS A 58 10.89 9.47 -2.20
C LYS A 58 12.04 9.06 -3.11
N ALA A 59 11.73 8.35 -4.19
CA ALA A 59 12.64 8.11 -5.31
C ALA A 59 12.48 9.25 -6.34
N THR A 60 13.23 10.33 -6.13
CA THR A 60 13.23 11.52 -6.98
C THR A 60 14.25 11.41 -8.12
N ALA A 61 14.23 12.34 -9.09
CA ALA A 61 15.23 12.40 -10.15
C ALA A 61 16.67 12.37 -9.61
N GLU A 62 16.97 13.09 -8.51
CA GLU A 62 18.30 13.10 -7.90
C GLU A 62 18.73 11.71 -7.38
N VAL A 63 17.77 10.87 -6.92
CA VAL A 63 18.07 9.49 -6.51
C VAL A 63 18.46 8.66 -7.72
N PHE A 64 17.74 8.78 -8.83
CA PHE A 64 18.09 8.08 -10.08
C PHE A 64 19.40 8.60 -10.69
N ASP A 65 19.66 9.91 -10.58
CA ASP A 65 20.94 10.50 -11.01
C ASP A 65 22.12 9.94 -10.21
N ALA A 66 21.96 9.68 -8.92
CA ALA A 66 22.99 9.11 -8.06
C ALA A 66 23.18 7.59 -8.27
N ALA A 67 22.09 6.87 -8.57
CA ALA A 67 22.05 5.41 -8.62
C ALA A 67 22.41 4.86 -10.02
N LYS A 68 23.65 4.97 -10.41
CA LYS A 68 24.13 4.65 -11.80
C LYS A 68 23.92 3.20 -12.24
N ASN A 69 23.85 2.27 -11.30
CA ASN A 69 23.68 0.83 -11.57
C ASN A 69 22.25 0.33 -11.37
N LEU A 70 21.35 1.22 -10.91
CA LEU A 70 19.99 0.85 -10.54
C LEU A 70 19.20 0.36 -11.75
N LYS A 71 18.55 -0.80 -11.63
CA LYS A 71 17.74 -1.44 -12.65
C LYS A 71 16.26 -1.43 -12.30
N ILE A 72 15.96 -1.45 -10.99
CA ILE A 72 14.59 -1.54 -10.49
C ILE A 72 14.44 -0.81 -9.15
N VAL A 73 13.33 -0.09 -9.01
CA VAL A 73 12.85 0.42 -7.73
C VAL A 73 11.50 -0.22 -7.40
N VAL A 74 11.38 -0.78 -6.19
CA VAL A 74 10.16 -1.44 -5.72
C VAL A 74 9.59 -0.66 -4.54
N ARG A 75 8.36 -0.17 -4.67
CA ARG A 75 7.62 0.38 -3.54
C ARG A 75 6.90 -0.74 -2.79
N ALA A 76 7.29 -0.99 -1.55
CA ALA A 76 6.60 -1.95 -0.67
C ALA A 76 5.26 -1.38 -0.19
N GLY A 77 4.27 -1.40 -1.07
CA GLY A 77 2.93 -0.89 -0.85
C GLY A 77 2.17 -0.61 -2.15
N ALA A 78 0.92 -0.19 -2.05
CA ALA A 78 0.02 -0.06 -3.20
C ALA A 78 0.17 1.26 -3.97
N GLY A 79 0.30 2.41 -3.29
CA GLY A 79 0.54 3.69 -3.94
C GLY A 79 1.97 3.76 -4.51
N TYR A 80 2.22 4.61 -5.47
CA TYR A 80 3.55 4.83 -6.05
C TYR A 80 3.81 6.32 -6.38
N ASP A 81 3.04 7.21 -5.80
CA ASP A 81 3.16 8.66 -5.90
C ASP A 81 4.47 9.23 -5.34
N ASN A 82 5.20 8.43 -4.59
CA ASN A 82 6.54 8.72 -4.07
C ASN A 82 7.69 8.32 -5.03
N ILE A 83 7.38 7.76 -6.22
CA ILE A 83 8.37 7.45 -7.26
C ILE A 83 8.18 8.41 -8.43
N ASP A 84 9.22 9.11 -8.82
CA ASP A 84 9.26 9.90 -10.07
C ASP A 84 9.38 8.94 -11.27
N LEU A 85 8.23 8.56 -11.84
CA LEU A 85 8.17 7.61 -12.96
C LEU A 85 8.83 8.17 -14.23
N ALA A 86 8.78 9.48 -14.44
CA ALA A 86 9.42 10.09 -15.61
C ALA A 86 10.95 9.99 -15.48
N ALA A 87 11.49 10.28 -14.31
CA ALA A 87 12.90 10.13 -14.04
C ALA A 87 13.34 8.65 -14.09
N ALA A 88 12.56 7.72 -13.51
CA ALA A 88 12.83 6.28 -13.59
C ALA A 88 12.94 5.82 -15.06
N THR A 89 11.98 6.22 -15.90
CA THR A 89 11.97 5.90 -17.33
C THR A 89 13.18 6.49 -18.06
N ALA A 90 13.54 7.74 -17.78
CA ALA A 90 14.70 8.40 -18.38
C ALA A 90 16.03 7.70 -18.05
N HIS A 91 16.10 7.04 -16.90
CA HIS A 91 17.25 6.25 -16.45
C HIS A 91 17.18 4.76 -16.80
N ASN A 92 16.14 4.31 -17.52
CA ASN A 92 15.84 2.91 -17.82
C ASN A 92 15.68 2.04 -16.55
N VAL A 93 15.12 2.61 -15.48
CA VAL A 93 14.82 1.93 -14.22
C VAL A 93 13.36 1.48 -14.22
N VAL A 94 13.13 0.19 -13.97
CA VAL A 94 11.78 -0.36 -13.78
C VAL A 94 11.23 0.12 -12.43
N ALA A 95 9.99 0.58 -12.39
CA ALA A 95 9.29 0.94 -11.15
C ALA A 95 8.15 -0.05 -10.89
N GLU A 96 8.16 -0.68 -9.72
CA GLU A 96 7.15 -1.65 -9.30
C GLU A 96 6.55 -1.29 -7.94
N ASN A 97 5.36 -1.82 -7.68
CA ASN A 97 4.64 -1.70 -6.41
C ASN A 97 3.99 -3.04 -6.03
N THR A 98 3.35 -3.09 -4.84
CA THR A 98 2.66 -4.30 -4.35
C THR A 98 1.15 -4.03 -4.19
N PRO A 99 0.38 -3.93 -5.29
CA PRO A 99 -1.03 -3.57 -5.23
C PRO A 99 -1.87 -4.64 -4.53
N GLY A 100 -2.81 -4.21 -3.68
CA GLY A 100 -3.77 -5.10 -3.01
C GLY A 100 -3.26 -5.77 -1.72
N GLN A 101 -1.96 -5.82 -1.46
CA GLN A 101 -1.40 -6.57 -0.34
C GLN A 101 -1.85 -6.06 1.04
N ASN A 102 -2.10 -4.77 1.18
CA ASN A 102 -2.58 -4.14 2.42
C ASN A 102 -4.10 -3.89 2.44
N SER A 103 -4.83 -4.25 1.38
CA SER A 103 -6.23 -3.83 1.20
C SER A 103 -7.18 -4.41 2.24
N ASN A 104 -6.93 -5.62 2.71
CA ASN A 104 -7.72 -6.21 3.79
C ASN A 104 -7.51 -5.48 5.12
N ALA A 105 -6.27 -5.17 5.48
CA ALA A 105 -5.96 -4.44 6.71
C ALA A 105 -6.60 -3.03 6.72
N VAL A 106 -6.57 -2.34 5.56
CA VAL A 106 -7.26 -1.04 5.40
C VAL A 106 -8.77 -1.20 5.58
N ALA A 107 -9.37 -2.24 5.00
CA ALA A 107 -10.80 -2.50 5.13
C ALA A 107 -11.20 -2.84 6.58
N GLU A 108 -10.41 -3.60 7.30
CA GLU A 108 -10.62 -3.86 8.72
C GLU A 108 -10.58 -2.57 9.55
N LEU A 109 -9.63 -1.70 9.28
CA LEU A 109 -9.54 -0.39 9.93
C LEU A 109 -10.80 0.47 9.65
N VAL A 110 -11.29 0.47 8.41
CA VAL A 110 -12.54 1.18 8.04
C VAL A 110 -13.70 0.69 8.91
N LEU A 111 -13.90 -0.63 9.02
CA LEU A 111 -14.98 -1.18 9.83
C LEU A 111 -14.77 -0.93 11.34
N GLY A 112 -13.53 -0.99 11.81
CA GLY A 112 -13.16 -0.62 13.17
C GLY A 112 -13.56 0.83 13.50
N LEU A 113 -13.26 1.77 12.59
CA LEU A 113 -13.62 3.17 12.73
C LEU A 113 -15.14 3.40 12.64
N LEU A 114 -15.85 2.66 11.78
CA LEU A 114 -17.32 2.72 11.70
C LEU A 114 -17.96 2.26 13.01
N VAL A 115 -17.49 1.16 13.59
CA VAL A 115 -17.96 0.68 14.91
C VAL A 115 -17.66 1.72 15.98
N TYR A 116 -16.44 2.24 16.00
CA TYR A 116 -16.00 3.23 16.98
C TYR A 116 -16.86 4.52 16.91
N GLY A 117 -17.12 5.01 15.68
CA GLY A 117 -17.99 6.16 15.45
C GLY A 117 -19.45 5.89 15.85
N ALA A 118 -20.02 4.74 15.46
CA ALA A 118 -21.38 4.34 15.81
C ALA A 118 -21.59 4.22 17.33
N ARG A 119 -20.53 3.93 18.08
CA ARG A 119 -20.50 3.83 19.55
C ARG A 119 -20.12 5.15 20.23
N ASN A 120 -20.21 6.30 19.54
CA ASN A 120 -19.85 7.62 20.06
C ASN A 120 -18.43 7.65 20.64
N PHE A 121 -17.46 7.08 19.90
CA PHE A 121 -16.05 6.94 20.29
C PHE A 121 -15.86 6.21 21.63
N TYR A 122 -16.81 5.38 22.00
CA TYR A 122 -16.84 4.57 23.21
C TYR A 122 -16.61 5.38 24.50
N ASN A 123 -17.41 6.42 24.69
CA ASN A 123 -17.33 7.34 25.81
C ASN A 123 -18.16 6.92 27.05
N GLY A 124 -18.57 5.67 27.13
CA GLY A 124 -19.41 5.13 28.21
C GLY A 124 -20.93 5.38 28.05
N LYS A 125 -21.35 6.08 26.97
CA LYS A 125 -22.75 6.33 26.65
C LYS A 125 -23.25 5.32 25.60
N SER A 126 -24.58 5.24 25.49
CA SER A 126 -25.21 4.44 24.43
C SER A 126 -24.87 4.98 23.05
N GLY A 127 -24.65 4.08 22.10
CA GLY A 127 -24.48 4.36 20.69
C GLY A 127 -25.44 3.53 19.85
N SER A 128 -25.21 3.49 18.55
CA SER A 128 -25.95 2.64 17.62
C SER A 128 -25.11 1.46 17.15
N GLU A 129 -25.73 0.46 16.55
CA GLU A 129 -25.09 -0.65 15.88
C GLU A 129 -25.04 -0.45 14.36
N LEU A 130 -24.23 -1.23 13.67
CA LEU A 130 -24.11 -1.17 12.21
C LEU A 130 -25.13 -2.04 11.49
N MET A 131 -25.69 -3.05 12.13
CA MET A 131 -26.67 -3.96 11.56
C MET A 131 -27.85 -3.19 10.97
N GLY A 132 -28.23 -3.55 9.74
CA GLY A 132 -29.32 -2.90 8.99
C GLY A 132 -29.05 -1.50 8.47
N LYS A 133 -27.86 -0.93 8.75
CA LYS A 133 -27.48 0.37 8.19
C LYS A 133 -26.98 0.24 6.75
N LYS A 134 -27.18 1.32 5.98
CA LYS A 134 -26.68 1.44 4.60
C LYS A 134 -25.23 1.92 4.60
N LEU A 135 -24.39 1.27 3.81
CA LEU A 135 -23.01 1.67 3.55
C LEU A 135 -22.84 1.95 2.06
N GLY A 136 -22.49 3.18 1.72
CA GLY A 136 -22.07 3.55 0.36
C GLY A 136 -20.55 3.44 0.22
N ILE A 137 -20.10 2.79 -0.84
CA ILE A 137 -18.69 2.64 -1.19
C ILE A 137 -18.42 3.38 -2.49
N LEU A 138 -17.56 4.38 -2.44
CA LEU A 138 -17.09 5.12 -3.61
C LEU A 138 -15.74 4.51 -4.05
N ALA A 139 -15.74 3.87 -5.21
CA ALA A 139 -14.68 3.03 -5.79
C ALA A 139 -14.67 1.55 -5.29
N PHE A 140 -14.89 0.62 -6.23
CA PHE A 140 -14.98 -0.83 -5.96
C PHE A 140 -13.70 -1.58 -6.35
N GLY A 141 -12.55 -0.98 -6.03
CA GLY A 141 -11.23 -1.60 -6.17
C GLY A 141 -10.90 -2.58 -5.03
N ASN A 142 -9.62 -2.89 -4.84
CA ASN A 142 -9.16 -3.86 -3.84
C ASN A 142 -9.64 -3.57 -2.40
N VAL A 143 -9.59 -2.31 -1.97
CA VAL A 143 -10.07 -1.91 -0.64
C VAL A 143 -11.59 -1.96 -0.57
N GLY A 144 -12.30 -1.36 -1.54
CA GLY A 144 -13.77 -1.31 -1.56
C GLY A 144 -14.40 -2.70 -1.53
N ARG A 145 -13.86 -3.66 -2.26
CA ARG A 145 -14.30 -5.06 -2.26
C ARG A 145 -14.13 -5.71 -0.89
N ASN A 146 -13.02 -5.48 -0.21
CA ASN A 146 -12.79 -6.01 1.13
C ASN A 146 -13.69 -5.34 2.17
N VAL A 147 -13.90 -4.01 2.08
CA VAL A 147 -14.87 -3.29 2.92
C VAL A 147 -16.27 -3.87 2.74
N ALA A 148 -16.72 -4.08 1.50
CA ALA A 148 -18.03 -4.67 1.21
C ALA A 148 -18.17 -6.08 1.82
N ARG A 149 -17.15 -6.91 1.64
CA ARG A 149 -17.13 -8.28 2.20
C ARG A 149 -17.28 -8.27 3.73
N ILE A 150 -16.54 -7.41 4.44
CA ILE A 150 -16.58 -7.34 5.90
C ILE A 150 -17.90 -6.70 6.35
N ALA A 151 -18.37 -5.63 5.71
CA ALA A 151 -19.62 -4.94 6.05
C ALA A 151 -20.85 -5.86 5.92
N LYS A 152 -20.86 -6.77 4.95
CA LYS A 152 -21.90 -7.81 4.84
C LYS A 152 -21.94 -8.75 6.06
N GLY A 153 -20.77 -9.04 6.67
CA GLY A 153 -20.69 -9.77 7.92
C GLY A 153 -21.32 -9.04 9.12
N PHE A 154 -21.42 -7.70 9.05
CA PHE A 154 -22.17 -6.89 10.00
C PHE A 154 -23.68 -6.77 9.65
N ASN A 155 -24.16 -7.51 8.65
CA ASN A 155 -25.53 -7.42 8.13
C ASN A 155 -25.91 -5.99 7.69
N MET A 156 -24.98 -5.28 7.09
CA MET A 156 -25.23 -3.95 6.49
C MET A 156 -25.79 -4.10 5.08
N ASP A 157 -26.61 -3.14 4.66
CA ASP A 157 -26.98 -2.95 3.25
C ASP A 157 -25.86 -2.22 2.52
N VAL A 158 -25.16 -2.92 1.64
CA VAL A 158 -23.97 -2.35 0.95
C VAL A 158 -24.31 -1.92 -0.46
N TYR A 159 -23.95 -0.69 -0.78
CA TYR A 159 -24.07 -0.06 -2.09
C TYR A 159 -22.70 0.36 -2.58
N ALA A 160 -22.44 0.29 -3.88
CA ALA A 160 -21.19 0.76 -4.44
C ALA A 160 -21.37 1.45 -5.78
N TYR A 161 -20.54 2.45 -6.01
CA TYR A 161 -20.30 3.09 -7.30
C TYR A 161 -18.83 3.01 -7.65
N ASP A 162 -18.54 2.75 -8.92
CA ASP A 162 -17.19 2.83 -9.46
C ASP A 162 -17.27 3.22 -10.94
N ALA A 163 -16.47 4.19 -11.36
CA ALA A 163 -16.47 4.70 -12.73
C ALA A 163 -15.87 3.71 -13.74
N PHE A 164 -15.06 2.74 -13.28
CA PHE A 164 -14.31 1.80 -14.13
C PHE A 164 -14.71 0.36 -13.92
N CYS A 165 -15.30 0.00 -12.78
CA CYS A 165 -15.75 -1.35 -12.48
C CYS A 165 -17.16 -1.57 -13.04
N PRO A 166 -17.41 -2.56 -13.92
CA PRO A 166 -18.73 -2.88 -14.40
C PRO A 166 -19.72 -3.17 -13.25
N LYS A 167 -20.99 -2.76 -13.42
CA LYS A 167 -22.05 -2.97 -12.41
C LYS A 167 -22.22 -4.46 -12.09
N GLU A 168 -22.14 -5.30 -13.09
CA GLU A 168 -22.29 -6.75 -12.98
C GLU A 168 -21.22 -7.37 -12.03
N VAL A 169 -20.01 -6.78 -12.00
CA VAL A 169 -18.94 -7.22 -11.09
C VAL A 169 -19.24 -6.82 -9.65
N ILE A 170 -19.85 -5.64 -9.44
CA ILE A 170 -20.30 -5.19 -8.13
C ILE A 170 -21.44 -6.08 -7.63
N GLU A 171 -22.43 -6.35 -8.49
CA GLU A 171 -23.60 -7.16 -8.17
C GLU A 171 -23.24 -8.62 -7.90
N ALA A 172 -22.30 -9.20 -8.69
CA ALA A 172 -21.77 -10.54 -8.45
C ALA A 172 -21.10 -10.70 -7.08
N ALA A 173 -20.58 -9.60 -6.49
CA ALA A 173 -20.09 -9.59 -5.12
C ALA A 173 -21.21 -9.48 -4.06
N GLY A 174 -22.48 -9.46 -4.48
CA GLY A 174 -23.65 -9.29 -3.60
C GLY A 174 -23.75 -7.88 -3.00
N VAL A 175 -23.36 -6.88 -3.77
CA VAL A 175 -23.41 -5.45 -3.46
C VAL A 175 -24.35 -4.76 -4.46
N LYS A 176 -25.12 -3.79 -4.00
CA LYS A 176 -26.05 -3.06 -4.88
C LYS A 176 -25.26 -2.00 -5.67
N ALA A 177 -25.16 -2.17 -6.99
CA ALA A 177 -24.56 -1.16 -7.85
C ALA A 177 -25.48 0.05 -7.98
N VAL A 178 -24.92 1.25 -7.86
CA VAL A 178 -25.64 2.52 -8.00
C VAL A 178 -24.95 3.42 -9.02
N ASP A 179 -25.68 4.39 -9.51
CA ASP A 179 -25.15 5.50 -10.30
C ASP A 179 -24.67 6.63 -9.39
N ASN A 180 -23.78 7.47 -9.93
CA ASN A 180 -23.24 8.63 -9.20
C ASN A 180 -24.29 9.75 -9.13
#